data_693bdd293ec2d25d4de9b99c7f664b3a
#
_entry.id   693bdd293ec2d25d4de9b99c7f664b3a
#
_cell.length_a   1.000
_cell.length_b   1.000
_cell.length_c   1.000
_cell.angle_alpha   90.00
_cell.angle_beta   90.00
_cell.angle_gamma   90.00
#
_symmetry.space_group_name_H-M   'P 1'
#
loop_
_entity.id
_entity.type
_entity.pdbx_description
1 polymer ?
#
loop_
_entity_poly.entity_id
_entity_poly.type
_entity_poly.pdbx_seq_one_letter_code
_entity_poly.pdbx_strand_id
1 'polypeptide(L)'
;MRDTYVTDAALQDHPAADIDSVVADPDDIVETFERNAASESRLETHVLRLVPPFDGDVRAEPFLEDGPKRYPPDRTPEPIHLTPGTFVENEDGPNPGETHLSVPTLEDARSAVEEGDGSADDATVETHHERLLDEWASEVRASLTDRVRIVFDPPTGNEVWTDARYESR
;
A
#
# COMPACT_ATOMS: atom_id res chain seq x y z
N MET A 1 17.19 23.59 -17.18
CA MET A 1 16.11 24.11 -17.96
C MET A 1 15.50 23.09 -18.84
N ARG A 2 16.29 22.53 -19.68
CA ARG A 2 15.80 21.53 -20.60
C ARG A 2 15.23 20.33 -19.91
N ASP A 3 15.82 19.96 -18.80
CA ASP A 3 15.36 18.81 -18.03
C ASP A 3 13.93 18.98 -17.56
N THR A 4 13.58 20.19 -17.13
CA THR A 4 12.24 20.48 -16.69
C THR A 4 11.24 20.33 -17.84
N TYR A 5 11.62 20.78 -19.01
CA TYR A 5 10.77 20.68 -20.17
C TYR A 5 10.53 19.24 -20.58
N VAL A 6 11.59 18.43 -20.58
CA VAL A 6 11.48 17.01 -20.91
C VAL A 6 10.64 16.28 -19.86
N THR A 7 10.80 16.65 -18.60
CA THR A 7 10.04 16.05 -17.50
C THR A 7 8.56 16.34 -17.66
N ASP A 8 8.22 17.58 -18.06
CA ASP A 8 6.81 17.92 -18.25
C ASP A 8 6.20 17.09 -19.37
N ALA A 9 6.92 16.90 -20.46
CA ALA A 9 6.43 16.08 -21.56
C ALA A 9 6.23 14.63 -21.13
N ALA A 10 7.17 14.08 -20.34
CA ALA A 10 7.05 12.73 -19.83
C ALA A 10 5.87 12.59 -18.89
N LEU A 11 5.64 13.59 -18.04
CA LEU A 11 4.51 13.56 -17.11
C LEU A 11 3.18 13.64 -17.83
N GLN A 12 3.11 14.42 -18.93
CA GLN A 12 1.89 14.53 -19.70
C GLN A 12 1.50 13.23 -20.35
N ASP A 13 2.49 12.39 -20.68
CA ASP A 13 2.24 11.10 -21.28
C ASP A 13 1.96 9.99 -20.25
N HIS A 14 2.19 10.28 -18.98
CA HIS A 14 1.94 9.30 -17.93
C HIS A 14 0.44 9.12 -17.72
N PRO A 15 -0.07 7.87 -17.67
CA PRO A 15 -1.51 7.65 -17.51
C PRO A 15 -2.10 8.30 -16.27
N ALA A 16 -1.31 8.48 -15.23
CA ALA A 16 -1.78 9.05 -13.96
C ALA A 16 -1.59 10.58 -13.87
N ALA A 17 -1.15 11.24 -14.94
CA ALA A 17 -0.84 12.67 -14.90
C ALA A 17 -2.03 13.56 -14.55
N ASP A 18 -3.23 13.12 -14.89
CA ASP A 18 -4.46 13.90 -14.66
C ASP A 18 -5.15 13.58 -13.34
N ILE A 19 -4.58 12.67 -12.55
CA ILE A 19 -5.14 12.36 -11.23
C ILE A 19 -4.84 13.51 -10.28
N ASP A 20 -5.89 14.09 -9.69
CA ASP A 20 -5.74 15.16 -8.69
C ASP A 20 -5.41 14.57 -7.33
N SER A 21 -6.09 13.48 -6.96
CA SER A 21 -5.77 12.79 -5.71
C SER A 21 -6.16 11.32 -5.80
N VAL A 22 -5.42 10.51 -5.05
CA VAL A 22 -5.78 9.12 -4.82
C VAL A 22 -6.51 9.08 -3.49
N VAL A 23 -7.71 8.52 -3.48
CA VAL A 23 -8.54 8.45 -2.28
C VAL A 23 -8.53 7.00 -1.79
N ALA A 24 -8.14 6.80 -0.54
CA ALA A 24 -8.07 5.47 0.04
C ALA A 24 -8.75 5.45 1.40
N ASP A 25 -9.31 4.30 1.75
CA ASP A 25 -9.86 4.07 3.08
C ASP A 25 -8.72 3.53 3.94
N PRO A 26 -8.40 4.17 5.07
CA PRO A 26 -7.34 3.68 5.95
C PRO A 26 -7.55 2.22 6.39
N ASP A 27 -8.79 1.80 6.56
CA ASP A 27 -9.11 0.42 6.93
C ASP A 27 -8.73 -0.55 5.82
N ASP A 28 -8.91 -0.14 4.55
CA ASP A 28 -8.51 -0.96 3.41
C ASP A 28 -6.99 -1.14 3.36
N ILE A 29 -6.25 -0.10 3.72
CA ILE A 29 -4.79 -0.17 3.75
C ILE A 29 -4.33 -1.15 4.83
N VAL A 30 -4.88 -1.03 6.02
CA VAL A 30 -4.57 -1.93 7.14
C VAL A 30 -4.91 -3.38 6.76
N GLU A 31 -6.10 -3.59 6.24
CA GLU A 31 -6.56 -4.92 5.86
C GLU A 31 -5.68 -5.53 4.76
N THR A 32 -5.23 -4.71 3.81
CA THR A 32 -4.37 -5.19 2.72
C THR A 32 -3.04 -5.68 3.27
N PHE A 33 -2.44 -4.95 4.21
CA PHE A 33 -1.23 -5.41 4.90
C PHE A 33 -1.46 -6.73 5.62
N GLU A 34 -2.57 -6.82 6.35
CA GLU A 34 -2.87 -8.02 7.13
C GLU A 34 -3.06 -9.24 6.23
N ARG A 35 -3.75 -9.07 5.12
CA ARG A 35 -3.96 -10.15 4.15
C ARG A 35 -2.65 -10.62 3.53
N ASN A 36 -1.77 -9.68 3.20
CA ASN A 36 -0.46 -10.05 2.65
C ASN A 36 0.38 -10.80 3.67
N ALA A 37 0.31 -10.40 4.94
CA ALA A 37 1.05 -11.08 6.00
C ALA A 37 0.52 -12.50 6.25
N ALA A 38 -0.77 -12.71 6.06
CA ALA A 38 -1.40 -14.02 6.26
C ALA A 38 -1.29 -14.93 5.03
N SER A 39 -0.94 -14.38 3.87
CA SER A 39 -0.87 -15.16 2.64
C SER A 39 0.31 -16.10 2.65
N GLU A 40 0.06 -17.35 2.32
CA GLU A 40 1.11 -18.37 2.21
C GLU A 40 1.60 -18.52 0.77
N SER A 41 0.88 -17.95 -0.17
CA SER A 41 1.21 -18.06 -1.59
C SER A 41 2.00 -16.83 -2.05
N ARG A 42 3.12 -17.09 -2.72
CA ARG A 42 3.93 -16.00 -3.29
C ARG A 42 3.32 -15.43 -4.56
N LEU A 43 2.35 -16.16 -5.13
CA LEU A 43 1.68 -15.71 -6.34
C LEU A 43 0.50 -14.80 -6.04
N GLU A 44 0.02 -14.82 -4.81
CA GLU A 44 -1.10 -13.98 -4.40
C GLU A 44 -0.59 -12.76 -3.65
N THR A 45 -0.90 -11.59 -4.17
CA THR A 45 -0.52 -10.33 -3.55
C THR A 45 -1.74 -9.44 -3.48
N HIS A 46 -2.00 -8.89 -2.29
CA HIS A 46 -3.10 -7.95 -2.11
C HIS A 46 -2.57 -6.53 -2.34
N VAL A 47 -3.29 -5.78 -3.17
CA VAL A 47 -2.90 -4.43 -3.54
C VAL A 47 -4.09 -3.50 -3.46
N LEU A 48 -3.84 -2.21 -3.64
CA LEU A 48 -4.89 -1.21 -3.80
C LEU A 48 -4.86 -0.78 -5.24
N ARG A 49 -5.96 -0.98 -5.95
CA ARG A 49 -6.01 -0.80 -7.40
C ARG A 49 -6.76 0.46 -7.79
N LEU A 50 -6.17 1.19 -8.73
CA LEU A 50 -6.79 2.34 -9.37
C LEU A 50 -7.29 1.88 -10.73
N VAL A 51 -8.58 2.12 -11.00
CA VAL A 51 -9.21 1.74 -12.27
C VAL A 51 -9.49 2.99 -13.11
N PRO A 52 -9.19 2.98 -14.41
CA PRO A 52 -9.49 4.13 -15.27
C PRO A 52 -10.98 4.48 -15.25
N PRO A 53 -11.35 5.75 -15.50
CA PRO A 53 -10.50 6.83 -15.98
C PRO A 53 -9.63 7.45 -14.89
N PHE A 54 -8.44 7.89 -15.29
CA PHE A 54 -7.48 8.47 -14.35
C PHE A 54 -7.54 9.99 -14.42
N ASP A 55 -8.63 10.55 -13.91
CA ASP A 55 -8.76 11.99 -13.81
C ASP A 55 -9.48 12.35 -12.51
N GLY A 56 -9.19 13.54 -11.98
CA GLY A 56 -9.79 14.00 -10.74
C GLY A 56 -9.38 13.13 -9.56
N ASP A 57 -10.34 12.83 -8.69
CA ASP A 57 -10.11 11.95 -7.53
C ASP A 57 -10.37 10.52 -7.94
N VAL A 58 -9.37 9.66 -7.77
CA VAL A 58 -9.48 8.24 -8.13
C VAL A 58 -9.39 7.41 -6.86
N ARG A 59 -10.38 6.57 -6.63
CA ARG A 59 -10.39 5.74 -5.43
C ARG A 59 -9.57 4.48 -5.61
N ALA A 60 -8.73 4.20 -4.61
CA ALA A 60 -7.96 2.98 -4.55
C ALA A 60 -8.81 1.91 -3.84
N GLU A 61 -8.94 0.75 -4.45
CA GLU A 61 -9.77 -0.32 -3.91
C GLU A 61 -8.97 -1.60 -3.72
N PRO A 62 -9.26 -2.36 -2.66
CA PRO A 62 -8.56 -3.62 -2.43
C PRO A 62 -8.74 -4.57 -3.61
N PHE A 63 -7.68 -5.22 -4.00
CA PHE A 63 -7.69 -6.15 -5.12
C PHE A 63 -6.67 -7.27 -4.89
N LEU A 64 -7.06 -8.49 -5.21
CA LEU A 64 -6.16 -9.63 -5.13
C LEU A 64 -5.50 -9.86 -6.48
N GLU A 65 -4.18 -9.70 -6.52
CA GLU A 65 -3.39 -9.97 -7.70
C GLU A 65 -2.90 -11.42 -7.60
N ASP A 66 -3.40 -12.27 -8.50
CA ASP A 66 -3.07 -13.69 -8.51
C ASP A 66 -2.15 -13.97 -9.69
N GLY A 67 -0.84 -13.96 -9.40
CA GLY A 67 0.18 -14.11 -10.41
C GLY A 67 0.55 -12.79 -11.09
N PRO A 68 1.28 -12.84 -12.21
CA PRO A 68 1.71 -11.62 -12.89
C PRO A 68 0.52 -10.80 -13.36
N LYS A 69 0.65 -9.48 -13.24
CA LYS A 69 -0.38 -8.56 -13.71
C LYS A 69 -0.52 -8.68 -15.24
N ARG A 70 -1.74 -8.95 -15.69
CA ARG A 70 -2.02 -9.10 -17.12
C ARG A 70 -3.35 -8.46 -17.47
N TYR A 71 -3.29 -7.58 -18.46
CA TYR A 71 -4.49 -6.94 -18.99
C TYR A 71 -4.47 -7.04 -20.51
N PRO A 72 -5.65 -7.12 -21.16
CA PRO A 72 -5.70 -7.15 -22.62
C PRO A 72 -5.06 -5.92 -23.23
N PRO A 73 -4.42 -6.04 -24.41
CA PRO A 73 -3.79 -4.89 -25.06
C PRO A 73 -4.74 -3.74 -25.34
N ASP A 74 -6.02 -4.00 -25.50
CA ASP A 74 -7.00 -2.95 -25.76
C ASP A 74 -7.45 -2.22 -24.49
N ARG A 75 -6.99 -2.69 -23.32
CA ARG A 75 -7.31 -2.03 -22.05
C ARG A 75 -6.23 -1.02 -21.71
N THR A 76 -6.31 0.12 -22.35
CA THR A 76 -5.34 1.21 -22.17
C THR A 76 -6.08 2.46 -21.75
N PRO A 77 -5.68 3.13 -20.65
CA PRO A 77 -4.60 2.72 -19.76
C PRO A 77 -4.99 1.53 -18.87
N GLU A 78 -4.00 0.74 -18.50
CA GLU A 78 -4.22 -0.37 -17.59
C GLU A 78 -4.52 0.12 -16.18
N PRO A 79 -5.31 -0.65 -15.40
CA PRO A 79 -5.43 -0.35 -13.97
C PRO A 79 -4.05 -0.34 -13.30
N ILE A 80 -3.91 0.50 -12.29
CA ILE A 80 -2.64 0.65 -11.58
C ILE A 80 -2.74 -0.07 -10.24
N HIS A 81 -1.76 -0.90 -9.92
CA HIS A 81 -1.70 -1.63 -8.67
C HIS A 81 -0.70 -0.96 -7.74
N LEU A 82 -1.19 -0.52 -6.58
CA LEU A 82 -0.35 0.12 -5.56
C LEU A 82 -0.22 -0.80 -4.37
N THR A 83 1.00 -0.99 -3.89
CA THR A 83 1.20 -1.75 -2.66
C THR A 83 0.73 -0.91 -1.48
N PRO A 84 0.29 -1.53 -0.38
CA PRO A 84 -0.16 -0.74 0.77
C PRO A 84 0.95 0.11 1.38
N GLY A 85 2.22 -0.32 1.24
CA GLY A 85 3.35 0.46 1.74
C GLY A 85 3.52 1.81 1.07
N THR A 86 2.95 1.98 -0.13
CA THR A 86 2.98 3.25 -0.85
C THR A 86 2.29 4.37 -0.05
N PHE A 87 1.33 4.01 0.81
CA PHE A 87 0.53 4.96 1.57
C PHE A 87 1.12 5.28 2.95
N VAL A 88 2.22 4.64 3.33
CA VAL A 88 2.79 4.80 4.67
C VAL A 88 4.13 5.52 4.59
N GLU A 89 4.29 6.56 5.42
CA GLU A 89 5.56 7.26 5.51
C GLU A 89 6.64 6.34 6.08
N ASN A 90 7.87 6.55 5.63
CA ASN A 90 9.00 5.73 5.94
C ASN A 90 10.14 6.67 6.31
N GLU A 91 11.02 6.27 7.22
CA GLU A 91 12.13 7.09 7.67
C GLU A 91 13.05 7.54 6.54
N ASP A 92 13.20 6.71 5.54
CA ASP A 92 14.06 6.99 4.40
C ASP A 92 13.32 7.69 3.26
N GLY A 93 12.10 8.15 3.55
CA GLY A 93 11.24 8.76 2.55
C GLY A 93 10.30 7.73 1.93
N PRO A 94 9.38 8.19 1.09
CA PRO A 94 8.42 7.28 0.48
C PRO A 94 9.12 6.30 -0.46
N ASN A 95 8.96 5.03 -0.13
CA ASN A 95 9.56 3.95 -0.90
C ASN A 95 8.46 2.92 -1.17
N PRO A 96 7.90 2.91 -2.40
CA PRO A 96 6.76 2.04 -2.71
C PRO A 96 7.04 0.58 -2.36
N GLY A 97 6.10 -0.02 -1.66
CA GLY A 97 6.19 -1.43 -1.30
C GLY A 97 6.95 -1.71 -0.02
N GLU A 98 7.59 -0.70 0.57
CA GLU A 98 8.36 -0.90 1.79
C GLU A 98 7.85 -0.04 2.93
N THR A 99 7.91 -0.59 4.13
CA THR A 99 7.60 0.15 5.34
C THR A 99 8.32 -0.52 6.51
N HIS A 100 8.69 0.27 7.50
CA HIS A 100 9.27 -0.26 8.73
C HIS A 100 8.18 -0.82 9.66
N LEU A 101 6.91 -0.58 9.33
CA LEU A 101 5.80 -1.06 10.15
C LEU A 101 5.37 -2.44 9.67
N SER A 102 5.97 -3.47 10.27
CA SER A 102 5.66 -4.85 9.93
C SER A 102 4.44 -5.34 10.71
N VAL A 103 3.59 -6.13 10.07
CA VAL A 103 2.42 -6.70 10.72
C VAL A 103 2.87 -7.68 11.81
N PRO A 104 2.43 -7.49 13.07
CA PRO A 104 2.80 -8.43 14.14
C PRO A 104 2.26 -9.82 13.88
N THR A 105 3.05 -10.83 14.23
CA THR A 105 2.69 -12.24 14.06
C THR A 105 2.36 -12.87 15.42
N LEU A 106 1.78 -14.07 15.39
CA LEU A 106 1.55 -14.84 16.61
C LEU A 106 2.88 -15.16 17.28
N GLU A 107 3.93 -15.39 16.51
CA GLU A 107 5.26 -15.63 17.04
C GLU A 107 5.78 -14.42 17.81
N ASP A 108 5.56 -13.22 17.29
CA ASP A 108 5.92 -11.98 17.98
C ASP A 108 5.20 -11.88 19.32
N ALA A 109 3.91 -12.22 19.32
CA ALA A 109 3.10 -12.18 20.53
C ALA A 109 3.57 -13.19 21.56
N ARG A 110 3.92 -14.40 21.10
CA ARG A 110 4.41 -15.44 21.98
C ARG A 110 5.71 -15.02 22.66
N SER A 111 6.63 -14.49 21.87
CA SER A 111 7.91 -14.00 22.40
C SER A 111 7.73 -12.92 23.44
N ALA A 112 6.81 -11.99 23.19
CA ALA A 112 6.53 -10.90 24.11
C ALA A 112 5.94 -11.41 25.42
N VAL A 113 5.03 -12.38 25.36
CA VAL A 113 4.43 -12.97 26.56
C VAL A 113 5.49 -13.71 27.39
N GLU A 114 6.35 -14.46 26.73
CA GLU A 114 7.42 -15.20 27.40
C GLU A 114 8.41 -14.25 28.09
N GLU A 115 8.76 -13.15 27.45
CA GLU A 115 9.67 -12.15 28.02
C GLU A 115 9.04 -11.42 29.21
N GLY A 116 7.72 -11.32 29.22
CA GLY A 116 6.99 -10.61 30.27
C GLY A 116 6.56 -11.46 31.45
N ASP A 117 7.13 -12.65 31.61
CA ASP A 117 6.80 -13.57 32.70
C ASP A 117 5.36 -14.07 32.69
N GLY A 118 4.66 -13.89 31.58
CA GLY A 118 3.31 -14.37 31.43
C GLY A 118 3.27 -15.84 31.04
N SER A 119 2.10 -16.44 31.19
CA SER A 119 1.87 -17.79 30.69
C SER A 119 1.73 -17.74 29.17
N ALA A 120 2.51 -18.52 28.45
CA ALA A 120 2.47 -18.56 27.00
C ALA A 120 1.41 -19.55 26.49
N ASP A 121 0.26 -19.62 27.16
CA ASP A 121 -0.84 -20.43 26.65
C ASP A 121 -1.49 -19.74 25.44
N ASP A 122 -2.21 -20.52 24.64
CA ASP A 122 -2.75 -20.04 23.38
C ASP A 122 -3.69 -18.85 23.55
N ALA A 123 -4.53 -18.86 24.57
CA ALA A 123 -5.47 -17.79 24.79
C ALA A 123 -4.77 -16.47 25.13
N THR A 124 -3.72 -16.53 25.96
CA THR A 124 -2.95 -15.35 26.33
C THR A 124 -2.19 -14.80 25.12
N VAL A 125 -1.59 -15.68 24.32
CA VAL A 125 -0.86 -15.29 23.13
C VAL A 125 -1.80 -14.63 22.12
N GLU A 126 -2.98 -15.22 21.89
CA GLU A 126 -3.96 -14.65 20.97
C GLU A 126 -4.43 -13.26 21.41
N THR A 127 -4.70 -13.09 22.69
CA THR A 127 -5.12 -11.79 23.23
C THR A 127 -4.02 -10.74 23.05
N HIS A 128 -2.78 -11.14 23.30
CA HIS A 128 -1.66 -10.24 23.12
C HIS A 128 -1.46 -9.88 21.64
N HIS A 129 -1.64 -10.87 20.75
CA HIS A 129 -1.54 -10.65 19.30
C HIS A 129 -2.57 -9.65 18.83
N GLU A 130 -3.82 -9.76 19.30
CA GLU A 130 -4.87 -8.79 18.96
C GLU A 130 -4.50 -7.37 19.39
N ARG A 131 -3.90 -7.23 20.57
CA ARG A 131 -3.46 -5.93 21.05
C ARG A 131 -2.33 -5.37 20.19
N LEU A 132 -1.37 -6.22 19.82
CA LEU A 132 -0.28 -5.79 18.94
C LEU A 132 -0.80 -5.35 17.58
N LEU A 133 -1.79 -6.06 17.04
CA LEU A 133 -2.40 -5.69 15.78
C LEU A 133 -3.11 -4.34 15.88
N ASP A 134 -3.82 -4.09 16.98
CA ASP A 134 -4.50 -2.82 17.18
C ASP A 134 -3.50 -1.66 17.28
N GLU A 135 -2.42 -1.87 18.01
CA GLU A 135 -1.36 -0.85 18.14
C GLU A 135 -0.68 -0.59 16.80
N TRP A 136 -0.37 -1.65 16.08
CA TRP A 136 0.24 -1.53 14.74
C TRP A 136 -0.70 -0.80 13.78
N ALA A 137 -1.97 -1.16 13.77
CA ALA A 137 -2.94 -0.50 12.90
C ALA A 137 -3.06 0.99 13.20
N SER A 138 -3.01 1.36 14.49
CA SER A 138 -3.01 2.77 14.89
C SER A 138 -1.78 3.50 14.38
N GLU A 139 -0.62 2.85 14.42
CA GLU A 139 0.61 3.45 13.89
C GLU A 139 0.54 3.63 12.38
N VAL A 140 -0.01 2.65 11.67
CA VAL A 140 -0.20 2.76 10.22
C VAL A 140 -1.07 3.97 9.91
N ARG A 141 -2.20 4.10 10.60
CA ARG A 141 -3.12 5.23 10.39
C ARG A 141 -2.48 6.57 10.72
N ALA A 142 -1.59 6.59 11.70
CA ALA A 142 -0.89 7.82 12.10
C ALA A 142 0.26 8.17 11.15
N SER A 143 0.69 7.23 10.32
CA SER A 143 1.84 7.39 9.44
C SER A 143 1.46 7.47 7.96
N LEU A 144 0.20 7.73 7.65
CA LEU A 144 -0.23 7.82 6.25
C LEU A 144 0.35 9.07 5.61
N THR A 145 0.84 8.89 4.38
CA THR A 145 1.51 9.96 3.66
C THR A 145 0.52 10.87 2.95
N ASP A 146 0.89 12.13 2.77
CA ASP A 146 0.06 13.11 2.06
C ASP A 146 0.16 12.98 0.54
N ARG A 147 1.16 12.26 0.06
CA ARG A 147 1.39 12.08 -1.37
C ARG A 147 1.85 10.67 -1.65
N VAL A 148 1.40 10.13 -2.78
CA VAL A 148 1.80 8.80 -3.22
C VAL A 148 2.58 8.91 -4.52
N ARG A 149 3.52 8.00 -4.69
CA ARG A 149 4.33 7.89 -5.89
C ARG A 149 3.74 6.79 -6.76
N ILE A 150 3.39 7.14 -7.99
CA ILE A 150 2.84 6.19 -8.95
C ILE A 150 3.87 5.96 -10.04
N VAL A 151 4.32 4.72 -10.16
CA VAL A 151 5.26 4.30 -11.18
C VAL A 151 4.52 3.40 -12.14
N PHE A 152 4.51 3.76 -13.41
CA PHE A 152 3.84 2.96 -14.41
C PHE A 152 4.75 1.86 -14.94
N ASP A 153 4.16 0.73 -15.26
CA ASP A 153 4.87 -0.45 -15.74
C ASP A 153 4.87 -0.49 -17.27
N PRO A 154 6.00 -0.70 -17.95
CA PRO A 154 7.31 -0.97 -17.36
C PRO A 154 7.96 0.28 -16.78
N PRO A 155 8.77 0.11 -15.75
CA PRO A 155 9.40 1.27 -15.12
C PRO A 155 10.46 1.85 -16.06
N THR A 156 10.17 3.03 -16.59
CA THR A 156 11.05 3.74 -17.51
C THR A 156 11.60 5.01 -16.88
N GLY A 157 11.51 5.12 -15.55
CA GLY A 157 11.84 6.34 -14.86
C GLY A 157 10.69 7.33 -14.78
N ASN A 158 9.58 7.01 -15.44
CA ASN A 158 8.39 7.86 -15.38
C ASN A 158 7.66 7.61 -14.07
N GLU A 159 7.52 8.65 -13.28
CA GLU A 159 6.75 8.56 -12.05
C GLU A 159 5.95 9.85 -11.88
N VAL A 160 4.82 9.72 -11.20
CA VAL A 160 3.96 10.85 -10.88
C VAL A 160 3.74 10.85 -9.37
N TRP A 161 3.87 12.02 -8.76
CA TRP A 161 3.53 12.22 -7.37
C TRP A 161 2.15 12.84 -7.32
N THR A 162 1.24 12.19 -6.62
CA THR A 162 -0.16 12.59 -6.56
C THR A 162 -0.56 12.71 -5.10
N ASP A 163 -1.42 13.70 -4.81
CA ASP A 163 -1.92 13.86 -3.46
C ASP A 163 -2.70 12.63 -3.03
N ALA A 164 -2.58 12.28 -1.76
CA ALA A 164 -3.33 11.18 -1.17
C ALA A 164 -4.34 11.74 -0.18
N ARG A 165 -5.57 11.27 -0.28
CA ARG A 165 -6.65 11.63 0.64
C ARG A 165 -7.22 10.37 1.24
N TYR A 166 -7.68 10.46 2.48
CA TYR A 166 -8.19 9.29 3.19
C TYR A 166 -9.62 9.53 3.63
N GLU A 167 -10.50 8.65 3.17
CA GLU A 167 -11.92 8.73 3.47
C GLU A 167 -12.47 7.34 3.71
N SER A 168 -13.20 7.17 4.78
CA SER A 168 -13.87 5.91 5.07
C SER A 168 -15.00 5.66 4.09
N ARG A 169 -15.12 4.41 3.68
CA ARG A 169 -16.21 4.01 2.78
C ARG A 169 -17.51 3.82 3.54
#